data_6c5585747593828135c2ebb5bf1dd5cc
#
_entry.id   6c5585747593828135c2ebb5bf1dd5cc
#
_cell.length_a   1.000
_cell.length_b   1.000
_cell.length_c   1.000
_cell.angle_alpha   90.00
_cell.angle_beta   90.00
_cell.angle_gamma   90.00
#
_symmetry.space_group_name_H-M   'P 1'
#
loop_
_entity.id
_entity.type
_entity.pdbx_description
1 polymer ?
#
loop_
_entity_poly.entity_id
_entity_poly.type
_entity_poly.pdbx_seq_one_letter_code
_entity_poly.pdbx_strand_id
1 'polypeptide(L)'
;FHYSVDYRIGTRYMGEYIADNFKREAMRVPLLRELLMTDSVYIASNITFDNLAPLSTYLGRPGDPAKGGLPFGEYMKRQDQHRQAEIAAMLDAKRFIDRASDLYGYANFVCDTSGSICEVVDPDNPDDPVLTCLAEQLLMVWIKGSDAHTAELVRRFDRAPKPMYYQPDFLHAMWQDYRSTHSVTDETCDPDHFVRWTYARALAHRQPRYGAMARWGVTVTAEEVARVTSPAVFDDLMVQAIDRKAATD
;
A
#
# COMPACT_ATOMS: atom_id res chain seq x y z
N PHE A 1 8.96 13.31 13.54
CA PHE A 1 9.34 12.83 12.18
C PHE A 1 8.20 12.00 11.61
N HIS A 2 7.81 12.26 10.36
CA HIS A 2 6.84 11.47 9.62
C HIS A 2 7.56 10.55 8.63
N TYR A 3 7.38 9.24 8.79
CA TYR A 3 7.89 8.20 7.90
C TYR A 3 6.72 7.58 7.13
N SER A 4 6.69 7.77 5.82
CA SER A 4 5.69 7.16 4.94
C SER A 4 6.30 5.94 4.23
N VAL A 5 5.72 4.78 4.47
CA VAL A 5 6.11 3.51 3.83
C VAL A 5 5.90 3.60 2.32
N ASP A 6 4.76 4.12 1.86
CA ASP A 6 4.46 4.27 0.42
C ASP A 6 5.48 5.17 -0.29
N TYR A 7 5.87 6.31 0.32
CA TYR A 7 6.93 7.16 -0.22
C TYR A 7 8.26 6.41 -0.31
N ARG A 8 8.58 5.62 0.70
CA ARG A 8 9.80 4.81 0.74
C ARG A 8 9.80 3.71 -0.30
N ILE A 9 8.67 3.01 -0.49
CA ILE A 9 8.47 2.04 -1.57
C ILE A 9 8.80 2.69 -2.91
N GLY A 10 8.15 3.80 -3.22
CA GLY A 10 8.27 4.45 -4.52
C GLY A 10 9.66 5.01 -4.80
N THR A 11 10.32 5.63 -3.80
CA THR A 11 11.60 6.32 -4.00
C THR A 11 12.82 5.41 -3.88
N ARG A 12 12.79 4.44 -2.97
CA ARG A 12 13.96 3.58 -2.71
C ARG A 12 13.91 2.25 -3.43
N TYR A 13 12.76 1.59 -3.41
CA TYR A 13 12.67 0.20 -3.81
C TYR A 13 12.06 0.00 -5.20
N MET A 14 11.14 0.88 -5.62
CA MET A 14 10.45 0.76 -6.91
C MET A 14 10.90 1.80 -7.94
N GLY A 15 11.71 2.79 -7.56
CA GLY A 15 12.08 3.92 -8.43
C GLY A 15 12.73 3.49 -9.74
N GLU A 16 13.63 2.50 -9.72
CA GLU A 16 14.29 1.99 -10.92
C GLU A 16 13.31 1.22 -11.83
N TYR A 17 12.45 0.37 -11.26
CA TYR A 17 11.43 -0.36 -12.03
C TYR A 17 10.45 0.61 -12.72
N ILE A 18 10.04 1.67 -12.02
CA ILE A 18 9.16 2.72 -12.56
C ILE A 18 9.86 3.45 -13.71
N ALA A 19 11.10 3.90 -13.49
CA ALA A 19 11.88 4.62 -14.49
C ALA A 19 12.14 3.74 -15.73
N ASP A 20 12.48 2.47 -15.54
CA ASP A 20 12.72 1.54 -16.63
C ASP A 20 11.46 1.22 -17.43
N ASN A 21 10.28 1.18 -16.76
CA ASN A 21 9.02 1.03 -17.47
C ASN A 21 8.76 2.22 -18.39
N PHE A 22 8.99 3.45 -17.92
CA PHE A 22 8.85 4.65 -18.75
C PHE A 22 9.88 4.69 -19.90
N LYS A 23 11.13 4.29 -19.64
CA LYS A 23 12.17 4.18 -20.68
C LYS A 23 11.77 3.19 -21.75
N ARG A 24 11.24 2.01 -21.41
CA ARG A 24 10.77 1.01 -22.38
C ARG A 24 9.69 1.57 -23.31
N GLU A 25 8.73 2.33 -22.77
CA GLU A 25 7.71 2.99 -23.59
C GLU A 25 8.32 4.10 -24.47
N ALA A 26 9.19 4.93 -23.91
CA ALA A 26 9.87 5.99 -24.65
C ALA A 26 10.73 5.43 -25.82
N MET A 27 11.39 4.28 -25.64
CA MET A 27 12.17 3.61 -26.67
C MET A 27 11.33 3.14 -27.88
N ARG A 28 10.02 3.08 -27.79
CA ARG A 28 9.11 2.80 -28.91
C ARG A 28 8.90 4.01 -29.83
N VAL A 29 9.18 5.22 -29.34
CA VAL A 29 9.06 6.46 -30.08
C VAL A 29 10.42 6.83 -30.66
N PRO A 30 10.61 6.88 -32.01
CA PRO A 30 11.92 7.09 -32.63
C PRO A 30 12.69 8.30 -32.11
N LEU A 31 12.03 9.46 -31.96
CA LEU A 31 12.65 10.67 -31.43
C LEU A 31 13.17 10.48 -30.00
N LEU A 32 12.33 9.89 -29.10
CA LEU A 32 12.74 9.67 -27.71
C LEU A 32 13.85 8.64 -27.59
N ARG A 33 13.82 7.61 -28.44
CA ARG A 33 14.89 6.61 -28.53
C ARG A 33 16.23 7.27 -28.87
N GLU A 34 16.27 8.11 -29.90
CA GLU A 34 17.49 8.81 -30.32
C GLU A 34 18.06 9.67 -29.18
N LEU A 35 17.20 10.44 -28.50
CA LEU A 35 17.60 11.30 -27.39
C LEU A 35 18.09 10.50 -26.17
N LEU A 36 17.46 9.38 -25.87
CA LEU A 36 17.90 8.49 -24.78
C LEU A 36 19.22 7.80 -25.10
N MET A 37 19.41 7.33 -26.34
CA MET A 37 20.64 6.65 -26.76
C MET A 37 21.85 7.57 -26.86
N THR A 38 21.62 8.87 -26.98
CA THR A 38 22.67 9.91 -27.01
C THR A 38 22.85 10.64 -25.67
N ASP A 39 22.23 10.15 -24.59
CA ASP A 39 22.22 10.80 -23.28
C ASP A 39 21.77 12.29 -23.31
N SER A 40 20.99 12.65 -24.32
CA SER A 40 20.47 14.02 -24.46
C SER A 40 19.28 14.29 -23.54
N VAL A 41 18.61 13.25 -23.05
CA VAL A 41 17.52 13.31 -22.06
C VAL A 41 17.65 12.18 -21.06
N TYR A 42 17.10 12.39 -19.88
CA TYR A 42 16.88 11.31 -18.91
C TYR A 42 15.41 11.29 -18.46
N ILE A 43 14.94 10.13 -18.02
CA ILE A 43 13.59 9.94 -17.49
C ILE A 43 13.71 9.59 -16.02
N ALA A 44 13.00 10.32 -15.17
CA ALA A 44 12.88 10.06 -13.75
C ALA A 44 11.41 10.20 -13.30
N SER A 45 11.02 9.44 -12.30
CA SER A 45 9.73 9.63 -11.65
C SER A 45 9.81 10.76 -10.62
N ASN A 46 8.77 11.60 -10.56
CA ASN A 46 8.62 12.59 -9.50
C ASN A 46 7.67 12.05 -8.42
N ILE A 47 8.23 11.32 -7.46
CA ILE A 47 7.49 10.78 -6.32
C ILE A 47 7.70 11.70 -5.13
N THR A 48 6.60 12.19 -4.57
CA THR A 48 6.56 13.02 -3.35
C THR A 48 5.55 12.44 -2.36
N PHE A 49 5.50 12.97 -1.13
CA PHE A 49 4.47 12.57 -0.15
C PHE A 49 3.05 12.77 -0.68
N ASP A 50 2.82 13.81 -1.48
CA ASP A 50 1.50 14.14 -2.05
C ASP A 50 1.24 13.48 -3.40
N ASN A 51 2.28 12.93 -4.05
CA ASN A 51 2.19 12.32 -5.37
C ASN A 51 2.85 10.94 -5.43
N LEU A 52 2.05 9.93 -5.22
CA LEU A 52 2.44 8.52 -5.36
C LEU A 52 1.93 7.89 -6.68
N ALA A 53 1.39 8.70 -7.60
CA ALA A 53 0.82 8.22 -8.85
C ALA A 53 1.79 7.36 -9.70
N PRO A 54 3.11 7.65 -9.78
CA PRO A 54 4.03 6.80 -10.53
C PRO A 54 4.08 5.35 -10.02
N LEU A 55 3.98 5.14 -8.69
CA LEU A 55 3.93 3.81 -8.08
C LEU A 55 2.65 3.06 -8.47
N SER A 56 1.49 3.68 -8.31
CA SER A 56 0.20 3.10 -8.69
C SER A 56 0.14 2.79 -10.19
N THR A 57 0.63 3.71 -11.03
CA THR A 57 0.67 3.52 -12.49
C THR A 57 1.57 2.35 -12.89
N TYR A 58 2.70 2.16 -12.20
CA TYR A 58 3.59 1.02 -12.44
C TYR A 58 2.89 -0.31 -12.13
N LEU A 59 2.19 -0.41 -11.01
CA LEU A 59 1.44 -1.62 -10.65
C LEU A 59 0.49 -2.03 -11.79
N GLY A 60 -0.21 -1.08 -12.38
CA GLY A 60 -1.11 -1.35 -13.49
C GLY A 60 -2.36 -2.13 -13.06
N ARG A 61 -3.04 -2.68 -14.05
CA ARG A 61 -4.28 -3.47 -13.91
C ARG A 61 -4.20 -4.66 -14.86
N PRO A 62 -4.65 -5.84 -14.47
CA PRO A 62 -4.62 -6.99 -15.38
C PRO A 62 -5.79 -6.95 -16.37
N GLY A 63 -5.62 -7.47 -17.56
CA GLY A 63 -6.68 -7.63 -18.56
C GLY A 63 -6.27 -7.24 -19.96
N ASP A 64 -7.27 -6.84 -20.76
CA ASP A 64 -7.16 -6.52 -22.18
C ASP A 64 -6.09 -5.45 -22.46
N PRO A 65 -5.01 -5.77 -23.19
CA PRO A 65 -3.97 -4.81 -23.56
C PRO A 65 -4.49 -3.65 -24.42
N ALA A 66 -5.53 -3.85 -25.21
CA ALA A 66 -6.16 -2.80 -26.02
C ALA A 66 -6.86 -1.74 -25.16
N LYS A 67 -7.19 -2.09 -23.91
CA LYS A 67 -7.76 -1.21 -22.89
C LYS A 67 -6.72 -0.76 -21.86
N GLY A 68 -5.43 -0.95 -22.14
CA GLY A 68 -4.34 -0.59 -21.24
C GLY A 68 -4.12 -1.60 -20.10
N GLY A 69 -4.66 -2.80 -20.21
CA GLY A 69 -4.44 -3.90 -19.30
C GLY A 69 -3.06 -4.54 -19.45
N LEU A 70 -2.60 -5.20 -18.41
CA LEU A 70 -1.39 -6.02 -18.42
C LEU A 70 -1.76 -7.50 -18.53
N PRO A 71 -0.95 -8.32 -19.21
CA PRO A 71 -1.04 -9.77 -19.08
C PRO A 71 -0.97 -10.16 -17.60
N PHE A 72 -1.79 -11.11 -17.16
CA PHE A 72 -1.90 -11.44 -15.73
C PHE A 72 -0.56 -11.85 -15.10
N GLY A 73 0.28 -12.58 -15.83
CA GLY A 73 1.62 -12.94 -15.35
C GLY A 73 2.55 -11.75 -15.12
N GLU A 74 2.52 -10.71 -15.98
CA GLU A 74 3.29 -9.48 -15.76
C GLU A 74 2.71 -8.68 -14.58
N TYR A 75 1.39 -8.64 -14.45
CA TYR A 75 0.73 -8.02 -13.30
C TYR A 75 1.15 -8.68 -11.97
N MET A 76 1.13 -10.01 -11.89
CA MET A 76 1.59 -10.77 -10.72
C MET A 76 3.05 -10.50 -10.37
N LYS A 77 3.93 -10.40 -11.37
CA LYS A 77 5.33 -10.04 -11.16
C LYS A 77 5.47 -8.65 -10.51
N ARG A 78 4.70 -7.66 -10.98
CA ARG A 78 4.71 -6.30 -10.41
C ARG A 78 4.14 -6.27 -8.99
N GLN A 79 3.14 -7.09 -8.70
CA GLN A 79 2.60 -7.29 -7.36
C GLN A 79 3.66 -7.87 -6.41
N ASP A 80 4.44 -8.87 -6.84
CA ASP A 80 5.52 -9.44 -6.03
C ASP A 80 6.65 -8.43 -5.79
N GLN A 81 7.05 -7.66 -6.80
CA GLN A 81 8.02 -6.57 -6.63
C GLN A 81 7.55 -5.54 -5.60
N HIS A 82 6.26 -5.17 -5.64
CA HIS A 82 5.69 -4.25 -4.65
C HIS A 82 5.68 -4.86 -3.25
N ARG A 83 5.31 -6.14 -3.13
CA ARG A 83 5.33 -6.86 -1.85
C ARG A 83 6.71 -6.83 -1.20
N GLN A 84 7.74 -7.17 -1.95
CA GLN A 84 9.13 -7.15 -1.47
C GLN A 84 9.56 -5.74 -1.05
N ALA A 85 9.21 -4.74 -1.86
CA ALA A 85 9.49 -3.34 -1.58
C ALA A 85 8.78 -2.84 -0.31
N GLU A 86 7.53 -3.23 -0.09
CA GLU A 86 6.72 -2.85 1.07
C GLU A 86 7.30 -3.46 2.37
N ILE A 87 7.64 -4.75 2.35
CA ILE A 87 8.31 -5.41 3.47
C ILE A 87 9.63 -4.71 3.80
N ALA A 88 10.48 -4.46 2.80
CA ALA A 88 11.76 -3.80 3.00
C ALA A 88 11.60 -2.36 3.52
N ALA A 89 10.60 -1.62 3.03
CA ALA A 89 10.30 -0.27 3.50
C ALA A 89 9.83 -0.25 4.96
N MET A 90 9.04 -1.24 5.40
CA MET A 90 8.62 -1.35 6.80
C MET A 90 9.79 -1.67 7.72
N LEU A 91 10.66 -2.59 7.33
CA LEU A 91 11.88 -2.94 8.10
C LEU A 91 12.88 -1.78 8.18
N ASP A 92 12.90 -0.87 7.20
CA ASP A 92 13.70 0.36 7.25
C ASP A 92 13.25 1.32 8.38
N ALA A 93 12.03 1.22 8.91
CA ALA A 93 11.49 2.11 9.93
C ALA A 93 12.42 2.21 11.15
N LYS A 94 12.96 1.09 11.63
CA LYS A 94 13.93 1.06 12.74
C LYS A 94 15.10 2.01 12.50
N ARG A 95 15.74 1.91 11.34
CA ARG A 95 16.86 2.78 10.98
C ARG A 95 16.47 4.25 10.90
N PHE A 96 15.24 4.56 10.50
CA PHE A 96 14.75 5.92 10.41
C PHE A 96 14.36 6.52 11.77
N ILE A 97 13.96 5.69 12.74
CA ILE A 97 13.78 6.11 14.14
C ILE A 97 15.12 6.63 14.69
N ASP A 98 16.20 5.82 14.57
CA ASP A 98 17.53 6.20 15.01
C ASP A 98 17.97 7.52 14.34
N ARG A 99 17.83 7.62 13.02
CA ARG A 99 18.21 8.82 12.27
C ARG A 99 17.38 10.06 12.62
N ALA A 100 16.09 9.88 12.90
CA ALA A 100 15.22 10.99 13.29
C ALA A 100 15.66 11.60 14.63
N SER A 101 16.07 10.76 15.55
CA SER A 101 16.67 11.19 16.83
C SER A 101 18.06 11.79 16.63
N ASP A 102 18.98 11.04 16.03
CA ASP A 102 20.41 11.37 16.02
C ASP A 102 20.75 12.58 15.13
N LEU A 103 20.10 12.68 13.95
CA LEU A 103 20.40 13.75 12.99
C LEU A 103 19.56 15.01 13.21
N TYR A 104 18.33 14.85 13.65
CA TYR A 104 17.35 15.94 13.68
C TYR A 104 16.83 16.27 15.08
N GLY A 105 17.10 15.42 16.08
CA GLY A 105 16.65 15.61 17.46
C GLY A 105 15.11 15.51 17.61
N TYR A 106 14.41 14.80 16.71
CA TYR A 106 12.97 14.62 16.84
C TYR A 106 12.63 13.68 17.99
N ALA A 107 11.80 14.16 18.91
CA ALA A 107 11.31 13.37 20.04
C ALA A 107 10.17 12.40 19.65
N ASN A 108 9.47 12.67 18.55
CA ASN A 108 8.33 11.89 18.12
C ASN A 108 8.55 11.34 16.71
N PHE A 109 8.15 10.08 16.49
CA PHE A 109 8.21 9.40 15.20
C PHE A 109 6.84 8.82 14.86
N VAL A 110 6.31 9.16 13.70
CA VAL A 110 5.04 8.63 13.18
C VAL A 110 5.34 7.82 11.94
N CYS A 111 5.01 6.51 11.97
CA CYS A 111 5.13 5.61 10.85
C CYS A 111 3.75 5.40 10.21
N ASP A 112 3.58 5.87 8.98
CA ASP A 112 2.41 5.57 8.14
C ASP A 112 2.72 4.32 7.30
N THR A 113 2.16 3.18 7.71
CA THR A 113 2.36 1.88 7.05
C THR A 113 1.45 1.67 5.85
N SER A 114 0.53 2.59 5.58
CA SER A 114 -0.59 2.41 4.66
C SER A 114 -1.53 1.23 5.02
N GLY A 115 -2.65 1.12 4.28
CA GLY A 115 -3.61 0.05 4.51
C GLY A 115 -3.20 -1.31 3.94
N SER A 116 -2.12 -1.39 3.16
CA SER A 116 -1.67 -2.65 2.53
C SER A 116 -0.80 -3.52 3.44
N ILE A 117 -0.35 -3.02 4.58
CA ILE A 117 0.43 -3.82 5.54
C ILE A 117 -0.22 -5.18 5.82
N CYS A 118 -1.54 -5.24 5.98
CA CYS A 118 -2.26 -6.49 6.23
C CYS A 118 -2.14 -7.53 5.10
N GLU A 119 -1.71 -7.14 3.91
CA GLU A 119 -1.51 -8.03 2.76
C GLU A 119 -0.12 -8.68 2.73
N VAL A 120 0.83 -8.16 3.50
CA VAL A 120 2.24 -8.59 3.47
C VAL A 120 2.70 -9.26 4.76
N VAL A 121 1.91 -9.17 5.85
CA VAL A 121 2.21 -9.76 7.15
C VAL A 121 1.30 -10.95 7.47
N ASP A 122 1.76 -11.81 8.38
CA ASP A 122 0.94 -12.87 8.98
C ASP A 122 0.71 -12.56 10.46
N PRO A 123 -0.44 -11.97 10.84
CA PRO A 123 -0.69 -11.58 12.23
C PRO A 123 -0.87 -12.75 13.18
N ASP A 124 -1.08 -13.98 12.68
CA ASP A 124 -1.18 -15.21 13.49
C ASP A 124 0.18 -15.86 13.73
N ASN A 125 1.22 -15.46 13.01
CA ASN A 125 2.60 -15.86 13.24
C ASN A 125 3.26 -14.93 14.27
N PRO A 126 3.58 -15.41 15.51
CA PRO A 126 4.21 -14.57 16.52
C PRO A 126 5.63 -14.12 16.14
N ASP A 127 6.24 -14.78 15.18
CA ASP A 127 7.59 -14.47 14.67
C ASP A 127 7.55 -13.75 13.31
N ASP A 128 6.41 -13.15 12.92
CA ASP A 128 6.36 -12.36 11.69
C ASP A 128 7.41 -11.23 11.75
N PRO A 129 8.36 -11.18 10.81
CA PRO A 129 9.51 -10.29 10.92
C PRO A 129 9.13 -8.80 10.83
N VAL A 130 8.05 -8.46 10.12
CA VAL A 130 7.60 -7.06 9.99
C VAL A 130 6.87 -6.64 11.25
N LEU A 131 5.91 -7.44 11.71
CA LEU A 131 5.14 -7.13 12.93
C LEU A 131 6.02 -7.07 14.16
N THR A 132 6.94 -8.03 14.32
CA THR A 132 7.91 -8.03 15.41
C THR A 132 8.79 -6.78 15.37
N CYS A 133 9.37 -6.46 14.21
CA CYS A 133 10.22 -5.27 14.07
C CYS A 133 9.47 -3.97 14.39
N LEU A 134 8.23 -3.84 13.94
CA LEU A 134 7.42 -2.64 14.21
C LEU A 134 6.97 -2.57 15.67
N ALA A 135 6.48 -3.67 16.24
CA ALA A 135 5.98 -3.71 17.61
C ALA A 135 7.06 -3.52 18.68
N GLU A 136 8.32 -3.92 18.39
CA GLU A 136 9.47 -3.64 19.27
C GLU A 136 9.85 -2.16 19.34
N GLN A 137 9.53 -1.38 18.31
CA GLN A 137 9.98 0.01 18.17
C GLN A 137 8.84 1.03 18.31
N LEU A 138 7.61 0.64 18.03
CA LEU A 138 6.47 1.54 17.86
C LEU A 138 5.23 0.99 18.55
N LEU A 139 4.37 1.87 19.04
CA LEU A 139 3.00 1.52 19.37
C LEU A 139 2.21 1.40 18.06
N MET A 140 1.81 0.18 17.71
CA MET A 140 0.93 -0.04 16.57
C MET A 140 -0.49 0.41 16.88
N VAL A 141 -1.08 1.22 16.01
CA VAL A 141 -2.42 1.78 16.19
C VAL A 141 -3.30 1.44 14.99
N TRP A 142 -4.34 0.66 15.24
CA TRP A 142 -5.38 0.46 14.23
C TRP A 142 -6.48 1.51 14.37
N ILE A 143 -6.64 2.34 13.34
CA ILE A 143 -7.75 3.29 13.24
C ILE A 143 -8.92 2.57 12.56
N LYS A 144 -9.85 2.07 13.37
CA LYS A 144 -11.01 1.30 12.91
C LYS A 144 -12.08 2.22 12.34
N GLY A 145 -12.36 2.07 11.04
CA GLY A 145 -13.51 2.71 10.39
C GLY A 145 -14.83 1.99 10.68
N SER A 146 -15.95 2.68 10.43
CA SER A 146 -17.29 2.10 10.45
C SER A 146 -17.68 1.54 9.06
N ASP A 147 -18.81 0.83 8.99
CA ASP A 147 -19.38 0.36 7.72
C ASP A 147 -19.68 1.53 6.77
N ALA A 148 -20.08 2.68 7.30
CA ALA A 148 -20.30 3.90 6.51
C ALA A 148 -19.00 4.42 5.90
N HIS A 149 -17.87 4.37 6.61
CA HIS A 149 -16.56 4.69 6.05
C HIS A 149 -16.17 3.71 4.93
N THR A 150 -16.41 2.41 5.12
CA THR A 150 -16.15 1.39 4.10
C THR A 150 -16.98 1.63 2.83
N ALA A 151 -18.26 1.93 2.98
CA ALA A 151 -19.14 2.25 1.85
C ALA A 151 -18.69 3.51 1.10
N GLU A 152 -18.22 4.54 1.83
CA GLU A 152 -17.67 5.76 1.20
C GLU A 152 -16.37 5.48 0.45
N LEU A 153 -15.49 4.61 0.97
CA LEU A 153 -14.26 4.20 0.27
C LEU A 153 -14.59 3.50 -1.05
N VAL A 154 -15.55 2.58 -1.06
CA VAL A 154 -16.02 1.93 -2.30
C VAL A 154 -16.55 2.96 -3.29
N ARG A 155 -17.40 3.87 -2.84
CA ARG A 155 -17.98 4.93 -3.69
C ARG A 155 -16.92 5.85 -4.29
N ARG A 156 -15.88 6.19 -3.53
CA ARG A 156 -14.74 6.99 -4.03
C ARG A 156 -13.93 6.21 -5.06
N PHE A 157 -13.67 4.95 -4.79
CA PHE A 157 -12.92 4.08 -5.68
C PHE A 157 -13.64 3.87 -7.02
N ASP A 158 -14.95 3.68 -7.00
CA ASP A 158 -15.76 3.52 -8.21
C ASP A 158 -15.70 4.75 -9.14
N ARG A 159 -15.58 5.95 -8.56
CA ARG A 159 -15.42 7.19 -9.34
C ARG A 159 -14.03 7.34 -9.96
N ALA A 160 -13.00 6.89 -9.27
CA ALA A 160 -11.62 7.03 -9.70
C ALA A 160 -10.78 5.81 -9.28
N PRO A 161 -10.95 4.65 -9.96
CA PRO A 161 -10.26 3.43 -9.61
C PRO A 161 -8.75 3.57 -9.80
N LYS A 162 -7.99 3.08 -8.83
CA LYS A 162 -6.53 3.09 -8.85
C LYS A 162 -6.00 1.66 -8.86
N PRO A 163 -4.87 1.41 -9.51
CA PRO A 163 -4.13 0.16 -9.28
C PRO A 163 -3.81 0.00 -7.79
N MET A 164 -3.98 -1.22 -7.30
CA MET A 164 -3.76 -1.56 -5.90
C MET A 164 -2.90 -2.81 -5.76
N TYR A 165 -2.25 -2.92 -4.61
CA TYR A 165 -1.60 -4.14 -4.18
C TYR A 165 -2.60 -5.06 -3.47
N TYR A 166 -2.49 -6.35 -3.73
CA TYR A 166 -3.31 -7.41 -3.14
C TYR A 166 -2.44 -8.58 -2.68
N GLN A 167 -2.89 -9.25 -1.64
CA GLN A 167 -2.31 -10.52 -1.21
C GLN A 167 -2.38 -11.55 -2.36
N PRO A 168 -1.29 -12.30 -2.64
CA PRO A 168 -1.20 -13.14 -3.84
C PRO A 168 -2.33 -14.17 -3.99
N ASP A 169 -2.63 -14.93 -2.92
CA ASP A 169 -3.67 -15.97 -2.98
C ASP A 169 -5.07 -15.36 -3.17
N PHE A 170 -5.34 -14.23 -2.49
CA PHE A 170 -6.56 -13.47 -2.70
C PHE A 170 -6.68 -13.01 -4.17
N LEU A 171 -5.61 -12.44 -4.73
CA LEU A 171 -5.62 -11.96 -6.11
C LEU A 171 -5.85 -13.09 -7.11
N HIS A 172 -5.18 -14.23 -6.94
CA HIS A 172 -5.41 -15.41 -7.78
C HIS A 172 -6.86 -15.91 -7.72
N ALA A 173 -7.42 -16.00 -6.51
CA ALA A 173 -8.81 -16.41 -6.33
C ALA A 173 -9.78 -15.41 -7.01
N MET A 174 -9.56 -14.11 -6.83
CA MET A 174 -10.38 -13.07 -7.44
C MET A 174 -10.29 -13.05 -8.96
N TRP A 175 -9.09 -13.31 -9.51
CA TRP A 175 -8.91 -13.39 -10.96
C TRP A 175 -9.69 -14.56 -11.58
N GLN A 176 -9.62 -15.74 -10.96
CA GLN A 176 -10.35 -16.93 -11.40
C GLN A 176 -11.86 -16.75 -11.28
N ASP A 177 -12.33 -16.23 -10.13
CA ASP A 177 -13.75 -16.00 -9.87
C ASP A 177 -14.33 -14.95 -10.84
N TYR A 178 -13.63 -13.86 -11.07
CA TYR A 178 -14.05 -12.83 -12.02
C TYR A 178 -14.20 -13.39 -13.44
N ARG A 179 -13.18 -14.12 -13.92
CA ARG A 179 -13.21 -14.72 -15.26
C ARG A 179 -14.35 -15.71 -15.44
N SER A 180 -14.57 -16.54 -14.43
CA SER A 180 -15.68 -17.50 -14.42
C SER A 180 -17.03 -16.79 -14.41
N THR A 181 -17.22 -15.82 -13.52
CA THR A 181 -18.49 -15.09 -13.34
C THR A 181 -18.87 -14.30 -14.60
N HIS A 182 -17.89 -13.68 -15.26
CA HIS A 182 -18.14 -12.83 -16.43
C HIS A 182 -17.89 -13.53 -17.77
N SER A 183 -17.48 -14.81 -17.75
CA SER A 183 -17.19 -15.60 -18.96
C SER A 183 -16.17 -14.91 -19.87
N VAL A 184 -15.09 -14.35 -19.31
CA VAL A 184 -14.02 -13.66 -20.02
C VAL A 184 -12.70 -14.42 -19.97
N THR A 185 -11.83 -14.19 -20.96
CA THR A 185 -10.45 -14.65 -20.97
C THR A 185 -9.50 -13.56 -20.42
N ASP A 186 -8.22 -13.89 -20.27
CA ASP A 186 -7.22 -12.92 -19.84
C ASP A 186 -7.15 -11.71 -20.79
N GLU A 187 -7.30 -11.95 -22.10
CA GLU A 187 -7.22 -10.93 -23.15
C GLU A 187 -8.50 -10.11 -23.33
N THR A 188 -9.64 -10.58 -22.82
CA THR A 188 -10.92 -9.89 -22.95
C THR A 188 -11.45 -9.30 -21.65
N CYS A 189 -10.72 -9.51 -20.54
CA CYS A 189 -11.04 -8.94 -19.25
C CYS A 189 -10.91 -7.40 -19.29
N ASP A 190 -11.95 -6.68 -18.89
CA ASP A 190 -11.89 -5.23 -18.75
C ASP A 190 -11.11 -4.85 -17.48
N PRO A 191 -9.94 -4.17 -17.60
CA PRO A 191 -9.08 -3.87 -16.46
C PRO A 191 -9.74 -2.98 -15.41
N ASP A 192 -10.53 -2.00 -15.83
CA ASP A 192 -11.22 -1.07 -14.93
C ASP A 192 -12.38 -1.74 -14.21
N HIS A 193 -13.12 -2.60 -14.91
CA HIS A 193 -14.20 -3.36 -14.30
C HIS A 193 -13.67 -4.37 -13.28
N PHE A 194 -12.57 -5.06 -13.59
CA PHE A 194 -11.95 -6.00 -12.68
C PHE A 194 -11.52 -5.33 -11.36
N VAL A 195 -10.83 -4.18 -11.42
CA VAL A 195 -10.35 -3.54 -10.19
C VAL A 195 -11.49 -2.97 -9.34
N ARG A 196 -12.58 -2.47 -9.94
CA ARG A 196 -13.78 -2.07 -9.20
C ARG A 196 -14.47 -3.26 -8.54
N TRP A 197 -14.66 -4.34 -9.28
CA TRP A 197 -15.27 -5.56 -8.78
C TRP A 197 -14.47 -6.18 -7.63
N THR A 198 -13.16 -6.13 -7.71
CA THR A 198 -12.25 -6.69 -6.69
C THR A 198 -12.16 -5.81 -5.45
N TYR A 199 -12.29 -4.48 -5.58
CA TYR A 199 -12.04 -3.55 -4.48
C TYR A 199 -12.93 -3.76 -3.26
N ALA A 200 -14.23 -3.89 -3.44
CA ALA A 200 -15.16 -4.14 -2.33
C ALA A 200 -14.86 -5.47 -1.62
N ARG A 201 -14.46 -6.50 -2.39
CA ARG A 201 -14.04 -7.79 -1.87
C ARG A 201 -12.72 -7.72 -1.11
N ALA A 202 -11.79 -6.91 -1.60
CA ALA A 202 -10.52 -6.66 -0.92
C ALA A 202 -10.73 -5.97 0.44
N LEU A 203 -11.61 -4.98 0.53
CA LEU A 203 -11.95 -4.34 1.80
C LEU A 203 -12.55 -5.34 2.80
N ALA A 204 -13.45 -6.22 2.35
CA ALA A 204 -14.01 -7.27 3.20
C ALA A 204 -12.94 -8.29 3.64
N HIS A 205 -12.03 -8.68 2.73
CA HIS A 205 -10.90 -9.56 3.02
C HIS A 205 -9.94 -8.96 4.07
N ARG A 206 -9.69 -7.66 4.03
CA ARG A 206 -8.77 -6.95 4.93
C ARG A 206 -9.29 -6.81 6.36
N GLN A 207 -10.62 -6.68 6.56
CA GLN A 207 -11.16 -6.41 7.89
C GLN A 207 -10.75 -7.43 8.97
N PRO A 208 -10.91 -8.77 8.76
CA PRO A 208 -10.45 -9.74 9.75
C PRO A 208 -8.93 -9.70 9.98
N ARG A 209 -8.14 -9.38 8.95
CA ARG A 209 -6.69 -9.26 9.04
C ARG A 209 -6.26 -8.05 9.89
N TYR A 210 -6.92 -6.90 9.73
CA TYR A 210 -6.73 -5.75 10.62
C TYR A 210 -7.11 -6.08 12.06
N GLY A 211 -8.23 -6.80 12.26
CA GLY A 211 -8.64 -7.27 13.59
C GLY A 211 -7.59 -8.17 14.24
N ALA A 212 -6.99 -9.07 13.46
CA ALA A 212 -5.90 -9.93 13.93
C ALA A 212 -4.62 -9.13 14.25
N MET A 213 -4.27 -8.15 13.39
CA MET A 213 -3.13 -7.26 13.64
C MET A 213 -3.32 -6.37 14.88
N ALA A 214 -4.54 -6.03 15.26
CA ALA A 214 -4.82 -5.22 16.44
C ALA A 214 -4.27 -5.83 17.75
N ARG A 215 -4.04 -7.15 17.78
CA ARG A 215 -3.39 -7.83 18.91
C ARG A 215 -1.94 -7.38 19.13
N TRP A 216 -1.28 -6.87 18.10
CA TRP A 216 0.09 -6.37 18.16
C TRP A 216 0.20 -4.93 18.67
N GLY A 217 -0.94 -4.25 18.86
CA GLY A 217 -0.99 -2.87 19.28
C GLY A 217 -2.31 -2.51 19.94
N VAL A 218 -2.82 -1.33 19.64
CA VAL A 218 -4.09 -0.82 20.18
C VAL A 218 -5.08 -0.47 19.07
N THR A 219 -6.36 -0.38 19.42
CA THR A 219 -7.41 0.03 18.48
C THR A 219 -8.05 1.34 18.97
N VAL A 220 -8.20 2.27 18.02
CA VAL A 220 -9.03 3.48 18.18
C VAL A 220 -10.02 3.57 17.03
N THR A 221 -11.11 4.28 17.20
CA THR A 221 -12.08 4.50 16.12
C THR A 221 -11.72 5.75 15.31
N ALA A 222 -12.18 5.80 14.05
CA ALA A 222 -12.04 6.99 13.23
C ALA A 222 -12.73 8.21 13.85
N GLU A 223 -13.84 8.01 14.58
CA GLU A 223 -14.57 9.05 15.30
C GLU A 223 -13.77 9.59 16.50
N GLU A 224 -13.04 8.75 17.23
CA GLU A 224 -12.13 9.17 18.31
C GLU A 224 -11.01 10.03 17.73
N VAL A 225 -10.35 9.56 16.66
CA VAL A 225 -9.26 10.28 15.99
C VAL A 225 -9.76 11.63 15.42
N ALA A 226 -10.96 11.68 14.87
CA ALA A 226 -11.55 12.92 14.34
C ALA A 226 -11.75 14.01 15.39
N ARG A 227 -11.75 13.68 16.69
CA ARG A 227 -11.87 14.63 17.80
C ARG A 227 -10.51 15.12 18.31
N VAL A 228 -9.41 14.56 17.81
CA VAL A 228 -8.06 14.96 18.20
C VAL A 228 -7.75 16.34 17.62
N THR A 229 -7.50 17.31 18.48
CA THR A 229 -7.24 18.71 18.11
C THR A 229 -5.81 19.16 18.43
N SER A 230 -5.06 18.35 19.18
CA SER A 230 -3.67 18.65 19.56
C SER A 230 -2.89 17.38 19.86
N PRO A 231 -1.54 17.44 19.90
CA PRO A 231 -0.72 16.30 20.32
C PRO A 231 -1.09 15.77 21.71
N ALA A 232 -1.36 16.64 22.68
CA ALA A 232 -1.72 16.21 24.03
C ALA A 232 -3.04 15.41 24.05
N VAL A 233 -4.05 15.82 23.26
CA VAL A 233 -5.31 15.05 23.11
C VAL A 233 -5.05 13.71 22.42
N PHE A 234 -4.09 13.65 21.50
CA PHE A 234 -3.68 12.39 20.89
C PHE A 234 -3.02 11.46 21.91
N ASP A 235 -2.11 11.99 22.74
CA ASP A 235 -1.44 11.21 23.78
C ASP A 235 -2.46 10.65 24.78
N ASP A 236 -3.43 11.47 25.22
CA ASP A 236 -4.53 11.02 26.10
C ASP A 236 -5.35 9.88 25.44
N LEU A 237 -5.63 9.98 24.14
CA LEU A 237 -6.34 8.93 23.40
C LEU A 237 -5.52 7.63 23.36
N MET A 238 -4.20 7.71 23.18
CA MET A 238 -3.33 6.54 23.19
C MET A 238 -3.28 5.88 24.56
N VAL A 239 -3.16 6.65 25.64
CA VAL A 239 -3.22 6.14 27.01
C VAL A 239 -4.54 5.39 27.24
N GLN A 240 -5.68 5.99 26.91
CA GLN A 240 -6.99 5.34 27.03
C GLN A 240 -7.09 4.05 26.20
N ALA A 241 -6.50 4.02 25.00
CA ALA A 241 -6.50 2.83 24.16
C ALA A 241 -5.65 1.69 24.75
N ILE A 242 -4.52 2.02 25.37
CA ILE A 242 -3.67 1.06 26.10
C ILE A 242 -4.41 0.50 27.31
N ASP A 243 -5.05 1.36 28.12
CA ASP A 243 -5.82 0.95 29.30
C ASP A 243 -6.99 0.03 28.92
N ARG A 244 -7.70 0.34 27.85
CA ARG A 244 -8.79 -0.51 27.31
C ARG A 244 -8.28 -1.89 26.92
N LYS A 245 -7.12 -1.95 26.27
CA LYS A 245 -6.51 -3.24 25.89
C LYS A 245 -6.14 -4.05 27.13
N ALA A 246 -5.45 -3.45 28.08
CA ALA A 246 -5.03 -4.14 29.33
C ALA A 246 -6.22 -4.64 30.16
N ALA A 247 -7.39 -4.04 30.03
CA ALA A 247 -8.61 -4.50 30.70
C ALA A 247 -9.31 -5.67 29.98
N THR A 248 -8.91 -6.00 28.76
CA THR A 248 -9.54 -7.04 27.91
C THR A 248 -8.65 -8.29 27.79
N ASP A 249 -7.35 -8.16 27.99
CA ASP A 249 -6.36 -9.25 28.06
C ASP A 249 -6.36 -9.91 29.45
#